data_dcf7ad10cb40dea915910570939ad63b
#
_entry.id   dcf7ad10cb40dea915910570939ad63b
#
_cell.length_a   1.000
_cell.length_b   1.000
_cell.length_c   1.000
_cell.angle_alpha   90.00
_cell.angle_beta   90.00
_cell.angle_gamma   90.00
#
_symmetry.space_group_name_H-M   'P 1'
#
loop_
_entity.id
_entity.type
_entity.pdbx_description
1 polymer ?
#
loop_
_entity_poly.entity_id
_entity_poly.type
_entity_poly.pdbx_seq_one_letter_code
_entity_poly.pdbx_strand_id
1 'polypeptide(L)'
;MFKIVVCVKQVPDTAGGVKFKADGTLDRGAMLAIMNPDDKAGLEAALRIKEKDPENVKVTLLTMGLPKAEDVLIEGIAMGADDALLVTDRVLGGADTWATSSTIAGALKNMEYDLIITGRQAIDGDTAQVGPQIAEHLAI
;
A
#
# COMPACT_ATOMS: atom_id res chain seq x y z
N MET A 1 20.12 0.98 12.66
CA MET A 1 19.46 1.05 11.31
C MET A 1 18.06 1.60 11.50
N PHE A 2 17.74 2.69 10.86
CA PHE A 2 16.41 3.31 10.89
C PHE A 2 15.48 2.60 9.88
N LYS A 3 14.37 2.07 10.34
CA LYS A 3 13.47 1.21 9.58
C LYS A 3 12.18 1.94 9.23
N ILE A 4 11.93 2.11 7.94
CA ILE A 4 10.72 2.75 7.43
C ILE A 4 9.86 1.68 6.77
N VAL A 5 8.59 1.59 7.17
CA VAL A 5 7.59 0.78 6.47
C VAL A 5 6.67 1.72 5.69
N VAL A 6 6.52 1.48 4.40
CA VAL A 6 5.61 2.23 3.52
C VAL A 6 4.45 1.33 3.13
N CYS A 7 3.25 1.71 3.52
CA CYS A 7 2.04 1.01 3.10
C CYS A 7 1.63 1.48 1.71
N VAL A 8 1.50 0.55 0.77
CA VAL A 8 1.11 0.82 -0.61
C VAL A 8 -0.10 0.00 -1.00
N LYS A 9 -0.91 0.51 -1.92
CA LYS A 9 -2.11 -0.17 -2.42
C LYS A 9 -2.09 -0.25 -3.94
N GLN A 10 -2.47 -1.40 -4.48
CA GLN A 10 -2.81 -1.52 -5.88
C GLN A 10 -4.24 -1.03 -6.12
N VAL A 11 -4.41 -0.12 -7.04
CA VAL A 11 -5.72 0.46 -7.41
C VAL A 11 -5.92 0.41 -8.93
N PRO A 12 -7.19 0.42 -9.41
CA PRO A 12 -7.45 0.58 -10.83
C PRO A 12 -6.95 1.94 -11.32
N ASP A 13 -6.33 1.97 -12.51
CA ASP A 13 -5.95 3.22 -13.16
C ASP A 13 -7.20 3.89 -13.76
N THR A 14 -7.66 4.95 -13.11
CA THR A 14 -8.82 5.73 -13.58
C THR A 14 -8.46 6.72 -14.69
N ALA A 15 -7.19 7.03 -14.90
CA ALA A 15 -6.74 7.92 -15.98
C ALA A 15 -6.89 7.30 -17.37
N GLY A 16 -6.85 5.97 -17.48
CA GLY A 16 -7.04 5.22 -18.74
C GLY A 16 -8.50 5.05 -19.16
N GLY A 17 -9.44 5.63 -18.44
CA GLY A 17 -10.87 5.49 -18.65
C GLY A 17 -11.48 4.27 -17.95
N VAL A 18 -12.71 4.44 -17.52
CA VAL A 18 -13.49 3.39 -16.86
C VAL A 18 -14.08 2.46 -17.92
N LYS A 19 -13.84 1.15 -17.79
CA LYS A 19 -14.43 0.13 -18.67
C LYS A 19 -15.58 -0.57 -17.95
N PHE A 20 -16.68 -0.78 -18.69
CA PHE A 20 -17.87 -1.47 -18.19
C PHE A 20 -18.07 -2.79 -18.91
N LYS A 21 -18.59 -3.78 -18.19
CA LYS A 21 -19.10 -5.02 -18.78
C LYS A 21 -20.42 -4.75 -19.52
N ALA A 22 -20.84 -5.72 -20.33
CA ALA A 22 -22.10 -5.63 -21.07
C ALA A 22 -23.34 -5.44 -20.16
N ASP A 23 -23.28 -5.86 -18.89
CA ASP A 23 -24.33 -5.70 -17.88
C ASP A 23 -24.32 -4.32 -17.17
N GLY A 24 -23.40 -3.42 -17.55
CA GLY A 24 -23.24 -2.08 -16.97
C GLY A 24 -22.40 -2.03 -15.69
N THR A 25 -21.86 -3.15 -15.22
CA THR A 25 -20.94 -3.19 -14.07
C THR A 25 -19.51 -2.88 -14.49
N LEU A 26 -18.72 -2.37 -13.54
CA LEU A 26 -17.28 -2.09 -13.76
C LEU A 26 -16.50 -3.35 -14.15
N ASP A 27 -15.81 -3.31 -15.27
CA ASP A 27 -14.86 -4.34 -15.67
C ASP A 27 -13.48 -4.07 -15.07
N ARG A 28 -13.31 -4.45 -13.82
CA ARG A 28 -12.04 -4.27 -13.11
C ARG A 28 -10.89 -5.09 -13.72
N GLY A 29 -11.20 -6.20 -14.38
CA GLY A 29 -10.19 -7.03 -15.05
C GLY A 29 -9.63 -6.40 -16.31
N ALA A 30 -10.37 -5.50 -16.96
CA ALA A 30 -9.95 -4.78 -18.17
C ALA A 30 -9.27 -3.43 -17.87
N MET A 31 -9.26 -3.01 -16.59
CA MET A 31 -8.57 -1.80 -16.15
C MET A 31 -7.14 -2.13 -15.76
N LEU A 32 -6.20 -1.29 -16.18
CA LEU A 32 -4.82 -1.37 -15.69
C LEU A 32 -4.82 -1.11 -14.18
N ALA A 33 -4.00 -1.86 -13.46
CA ALA A 33 -3.78 -1.65 -12.04
C ALA A 33 -2.45 -0.91 -11.85
N ILE A 34 -2.44 0.07 -10.94
CA ILE A 34 -1.28 0.90 -10.63
C ILE A 34 -1.07 0.96 -9.12
N MET A 35 0.10 1.41 -8.69
CA MET A 35 0.31 1.84 -7.32
C MET A 35 -0.50 3.10 -7.07
N ASN A 36 -1.25 3.15 -5.95
CA ASN A 36 -1.99 4.35 -5.57
C ASN A 36 -1.06 5.58 -5.54
N PRO A 37 -1.41 6.69 -6.22
CA PRO A 37 -0.53 7.85 -6.37
C PRO A 37 -0.06 8.46 -5.05
N ASP A 38 -0.94 8.58 -4.06
CA ASP A 38 -0.57 9.11 -2.74
C ASP A 38 0.44 8.18 -2.02
N ASP A 39 0.31 6.87 -2.19
CA ASP A 39 1.25 5.89 -1.63
C ASP A 39 2.60 5.96 -2.33
N LYS A 40 2.60 6.17 -3.64
CA LYS A 40 3.84 6.37 -4.42
C LYS A 40 4.59 7.62 -3.96
N ALA A 41 3.87 8.70 -3.65
CA ALA A 41 4.45 9.90 -3.05
C ALA A 41 5.04 9.60 -1.65
N GLY A 42 4.36 8.77 -0.86
CA GLY A 42 4.86 8.29 0.43
C GLY A 42 6.15 7.47 0.29
N LEU A 43 6.20 6.59 -0.70
CA LEU A 43 7.43 5.84 -1.02
C LEU A 43 8.57 6.77 -1.43
N GLU A 44 8.32 7.75 -2.28
CA GLU A 44 9.32 8.75 -2.67
C GLU A 44 9.87 9.50 -1.45
N ALA A 45 9.01 9.87 -0.51
CA ALA A 45 9.45 10.52 0.74
C ALA A 45 10.38 9.61 1.56
N ALA A 46 10.06 8.31 1.68
CA ALA A 46 10.93 7.34 2.35
C ALA A 46 12.28 7.19 1.65
N LEU A 47 12.28 7.10 0.31
CA LEU A 47 13.49 6.97 -0.49
C LEU A 47 14.41 8.19 -0.36
N ARG A 48 13.86 9.40 -0.29
CA ARG A 48 14.62 10.64 -0.03
C ARG A 48 15.27 10.65 1.36
N ILE A 49 14.65 10.02 2.35
CA ILE A 49 15.27 9.85 3.67
C ILE A 49 16.44 8.86 3.54
N LYS A 50 16.23 7.74 2.86
CA LYS A 50 17.26 6.72 2.63
C LYS A 50 18.45 7.27 1.83
N GLU A 51 18.23 8.10 0.82
CA GLU A 51 19.31 8.72 0.02
C GLU A 51 20.32 9.52 0.86
N LYS A 52 19.88 10.06 1.99
CA LYS A 52 20.78 10.82 2.90
C LYS A 52 21.67 9.95 3.74
N ASP A 53 21.28 8.71 4.00
CA ASP A 53 22.04 7.74 4.79
C ASP A 53 21.69 6.30 4.37
N PRO A 54 22.11 5.89 3.15
CA PRO A 54 21.68 4.63 2.56
C PRO A 54 22.15 3.38 3.31
N GLU A 55 23.20 3.48 4.10
CA GLU A 55 23.72 2.35 4.87
C GLU A 55 22.95 2.13 6.18
N ASN A 56 22.30 3.17 6.70
CA ASN A 56 21.60 3.12 7.99
C ASN A 56 20.08 3.26 7.90
N VAL A 57 19.51 3.39 6.70
CA VAL A 57 18.06 3.46 6.47
C VAL A 57 17.60 2.30 5.61
N LYS A 58 16.63 1.55 6.12
CA LYS A 58 15.96 0.46 5.38
C LYS A 58 14.50 0.83 5.09
N VAL A 59 14.08 0.66 3.83
CA VAL A 59 12.69 0.89 3.40
C VAL A 59 12.04 -0.44 3.04
N THR A 60 10.96 -0.80 3.73
CA THR A 60 10.16 -1.99 3.49
C THR A 60 8.77 -1.59 3.02
N LEU A 61 8.30 -2.21 1.95
CA LEU A 61 6.94 -2.03 1.45
C LEU A 61 5.98 -3.02 2.12
N LEU A 62 4.77 -2.59 2.40
CA LEU A 62 3.69 -3.44 2.89
C LEU A 62 2.44 -3.18 2.06
N THR A 63 1.84 -4.22 1.52
CA THR A 63 0.53 -4.15 0.87
C THR A 63 -0.38 -5.29 1.32
N MET A 64 -1.66 -5.00 1.40
CA MET A 64 -2.72 -5.99 1.57
C MET A 64 -3.55 -6.03 0.29
N GLY A 65 -3.70 -7.21 -0.28
CA GLY A 65 -4.46 -7.34 -1.52
C GLY A 65 -4.46 -8.75 -2.09
N LEU A 66 -4.98 -8.88 -3.30
CA LEU A 66 -4.92 -10.10 -4.08
C LEU A 66 -3.45 -10.41 -4.45
N PRO A 67 -3.12 -11.67 -4.81
CA PRO A 67 -1.76 -12.03 -5.23
C PRO A 67 -1.19 -11.10 -6.30
N LYS A 68 -2.00 -10.59 -7.22
CA LYS A 68 -1.59 -9.63 -8.25
C LYS A 68 -1.07 -8.30 -7.69
N ALA A 69 -1.36 -7.95 -6.44
CA ALA A 69 -0.79 -6.77 -5.79
C ALA A 69 0.74 -6.86 -5.61
N GLU A 70 1.34 -8.03 -5.85
CA GLU A 70 2.79 -8.18 -5.97
C GLU A 70 3.40 -7.23 -7.01
N ASP A 71 2.67 -6.90 -8.06
CA ASP A 71 3.16 -6.00 -9.13
C ASP A 71 3.59 -4.62 -8.59
N VAL A 72 2.83 -4.05 -7.65
CA VAL A 72 3.20 -2.75 -7.05
C VAL A 72 4.38 -2.86 -6.09
N LEU A 73 4.58 -4.02 -5.48
CA LEU A 73 5.76 -4.29 -4.66
C LEU A 73 7.01 -4.38 -5.52
N ILE A 74 6.93 -5.07 -6.66
CA ILE A 74 8.02 -5.17 -7.65
C ILE A 74 8.37 -3.76 -8.16
N GLU A 75 7.38 -2.93 -8.49
CA GLU A 75 7.60 -1.54 -8.88
C GLU A 75 8.34 -0.76 -7.78
N GLY A 76 7.90 -0.88 -6.54
CA GLY A 76 8.50 -0.17 -5.43
C GLY A 76 9.94 -0.63 -5.10
N ILE A 77 10.24 -1.92 -5.27
CA ILE A 77 11.63 -2.43 -5.19
C ILE A 77 12.46 -1.84 -6.32
N ALA A 78 11.94 -1.78 -7.54
CA ALA A 78 12.63 -1.15 -8.67
C ALA A 78 12.88 0.35 -8.46
N MET A 79 12.03 1.02 -7.68
CA MET A 79 12.24 2.42 -7.29
C MET A 79 13.33 2.59 -6.22
N GLY A 80 13.68 1.56 -5.46
CA GLY A 80 14.76 1.61 -4.47
C GLY A 80 14.41 1.12 -3.06
N ALA A 81 13.22 0.55 -2.84
CA ALA A 81 12.91 -0.12 -1.58
C ALA A 81 13.76 -1.39 -1.41
N ASP A 82 14.03 -1.77 -0.18
CA ASP A 82 14.94 -2.88 0.15
C ASP A 82 14.21 -4.21 0.31
N ASP A 83 12.94 -4.15 0.70
CA ASP A 83 12.17 -5.34 1.05
C ASP A 83 10.68 -5.09 0.83
N ALA A 84 9.90 -6.16 0.74
CA ALA A 84 8.48 -6.07 0.51
C ALA A 84 7.69 -7.22 1.16
N LEU A 85 6.51 -6.92 1.68
CA LEU A 85 5.60 -7.88 2.29
C LEU A 85 4.20 -7.76 1.67
N LEU A 86 3.69 -8.87 1.16
CA LEU A 86 2.30 -9.00 0.70
C LEU A 86 1.47 -9.74 1.75
N VAL A 87 0.44 -9.08 2.26
CA VAL A 87 -0.60 -9.69 3.10
C VAL A 87 -1.77 -10.08 2.20
N THR A 88 -1.96 -11.36 1.98
CA THR A 88 -2.99 -11.86 1.07
C THR A 88 -3.67 -13.12 1.61
N ASP A 89 -4.99 -13.12 1.55
CA ASP A 89 -5.86 -14.25 1.80
C ASP A 89 -7.24 -13.95 1.17
N ARG A 90 -7.94 -14.98 0.73
CA ARG A 90 -9.29 -14.84 0.17
C ARG A 90 -10.28 -14.26 1.18
N VAL A 91 -10.11 -14.55 2.46
CA VAL A 91 -10.95 -14.04 3.55
C VAL A 91 -10.90 -12.52 3.67
N LEU A 92 -9.83 -11.89 3.18
CA LEU A 92 -9.64 -10.43 3.21
C LEU A 92 -10.42 -9.70 2.10
N GLY A 93 -11.02 -10.45 1.17
CA GLY A 93 -11.83 -9.86 0.10
C GLY A 93 -13.06 -9.16 0.64
N GLY A 94 -13.31 -7.92 0.17
CA GLY A 94 -14.45 -7.12 0.62
C GLY A 94 -14.30 -6.49 2.00
N ALA A 95 -13.09 -6.50 2.58
CA ALA A 95 -12.81 -5.85 3.85
C ALA A 95 -13.12 -4.35 3.80
N ASP A 96 -13.81 -3.86 4.83
CA ASP A 96 -13.98 -2.42 5.06
C ASP A 96 -12.69 -1.78 5.61
N THR A 97 -12.73 -0.49 5.90
CA THR A 97 -11.54 0.22 6.41
C THR A 97 -11.07 -0.29 7.77
N TRP A 98 -12.02 -0.71 8.62
CA TRP A 98 -11.69 -1.30 9.93
C TRP A 98 -10.96 -2.63 9.79
N ALA A 99 -11.50 -3.56 9.01
CA ALA A 99 -10.90 -4.86 8.77
C ALA A 99 -9.55 -4.73 8.07
N THR A 100 -9.44 -3.82 7.10
CA THR A 100 -8.20 -3.52 6.39
C THR A 100 -7.13 -2.98 7.33
N SER A 101 -7.43 -1.94 8.09
CA SER A 101 -6.49 -1.33 9.02
C SER A 101 -6.07 -2.28 10.15
N SER A 102 -7.00 -3.07 10.67
CA SER A 102 -6.74 -4.09 11.68
C SER A 102 -5.78 -5.18 11.17
N THR A 103 -5.99 -5.64 9.93
CA THR A 103 -5.13 -6.65 9.29
C THR A 103 -3.72 -6.12 9.06
N ILE A 104 -3.60 -4.90 8.51
CA ILE A 104 -2.31 -4.25 8.27
C ILE A 104 -1.58 -3.99 9.61
N ALA A 105 -2.28 -3.50 10.61
CA ALA A 105 -1.71 -3.31 11.95
C ALA A 105 -1.25 -4.64 12.57
N GLY A 106 -2.00 -5.73 12.35
CA GLY A 106 -1.59 -7.07 12.76
C GLY A 106 -0.28 -7.52 12.11
N ALA A 107 -0.08 -7.24 10.83
CA ALA A 107 1.17 -7.50 10.15
C ALA A 107 2.31 -6.64 10.72
N LEU A 108 2.06 -5.33 10.89
CA LEU A 108 3.03 -4.38 11.44
C LEU A 108 3.50 -4.74 12.85
N LYS A 109 2.65 -5.31 13.70
CA LYS A 109 3.03 -5.79 15.03
C LYS A 109 4.10 -6.90 15.01
N ASN A 110 4.26 -7.58 13.89
CA ASN A 110 5.28 -8.62 13.69
C ASN A 110 6.51 -8.09 12.92
N MET A 111 6.57 -6.80 12.66
CA MET A 111 7.67 -6.14 11.96
C MET A 111 8.38 -5.16 12.91
N GLU A 112 9.62 -4.86 12.57
CA GLU A 112 10.35 -3.78 13.23
C GLU A 112 10.25 -2.52 12.38
N TYR A 113 9.88 -1.41 13.00
CA TYR A 113 9.80 -0.11 12.36
C TYR A 113 10.08 1.03 13.34
N ASP A 114 10.65 2.09 12.83
CA ASP A 114 10.82 3.39 13.50
C ASP A 114 9.83 4.43 12.94
N LEU A 115 9.45 4.26 11.67
CA LEU A 115 8.52 5.14 10.97
C LEU A 115 7.60 4.31 10.07
N ILE A 116 6.31 4.62 10.09
CA ILE A 116 5.32 4.10 9.13
C ILE A 116 4.84 5.28 8.27
N ILE A 117 4.85 5.10 6.96
CA ILE A 117 4.31 6.08 6.00
C ILE A 117 3.13 5.44 5.29
N THR A 118 2.02 6.16 5.24
CA THR A 118 0.83 5.82 4.46
C THR A 118 0.48 6.97 3.53
N GLY A 119 -0.10 6.67 2.38
CA GLY A 119 -0.76 7.69 1.58
C GLY A 119 -1.97 8.27 2.33
N ARG A 120 -2.39 9.45 1.95
CA ARG A 120 -3.56 10.11 2.54
C ARG A 120 -4.84 9.31 2.27
N GLN A 121 -5.04 8.87 1.04
CA GLN A 121 -6.23 8.12 0.60
C GLN A 121 -5.96 7.32 -0.67
N ALA A 122 -6.77 6.28 -0.91
CA ALA A 122 -6.75 5.52 -2.16
C ALA A 122 -7.75 6.12 -3.14
N ILE A 123 -7.36 6.24 -4.42
CA ILE A 123 -8.21 6.85 -5.46
C ILE A 123 -9.45 6.04 -5.84
N ASP A 124 -9.51 4.77 -5.44
CA ASP A 124 -10.65 3.87 -5.72
C ASP A 124 -11.74 3.94 -4.65
N GLY A 125 -11.37 3.90 -3.37
CA GLY A 125 -12.32 3.91 -2.26
C GLY A 125 -12.52 5.28 -1.62
N ASP A 126 -11.54 6.13 -1.69
CA ASP A 126 -11.55 7.55 -1.30
C ASP A 126 -11.96 7.84 0.16
N THR A 127 -11.77 6.86 1.07
CA THR A 127 -12.22 6.99 2.46
C THR A 127 -11.29 7.80 3.35
N ALA A 128 -9.99 7.82 3.05
CA ALA A 128 -8.94 8.52 3.80
C ALA A 128 -8.85 8.12 5.30
N GLN A 129 -9.21 6.88 5.64
CA GLN A 129 -9.35 6.41 7.02
C GLN A 129 -8.30 5.38 7.44
N VAL A 130 -7.76 4.61 6.50
CA VAL A 130 -6.92 3.43 6.82
C VAL A 130 -5.64 3.83 7.55
N GLY A 131 -4.95 4.89 7.11
CA GLY A 131 -3.72 5.37 7.76
C GLY A 131 -3.94 5.73 9.24
N PRO A 132 -4.86 6.66 9.57
CA PRO A 132 -5.19 6.99 10.96
C PRO A 132 -5.67 5.80 11.79
N GLN A 133 -6.43 4.88 11.21
CA GLN A 133 -6.88 3.67 11.91
C GLN A 133 -5.71 2.72 12.21
N ILE A 134 -4.74 2.58 11.32
CA ILE A 134 -3.52 1.81 11.60
C ILE A 134 -2.79 2.39 12.82
N ALA A 135 -2.62 3.72 12.87
CA ALA A 135 -1.98 4.40 13.98
C ALA A 135 -2.71 4.12 15.31
N GLU A 136 -4.04 4.21 15.31
CA GLU A 136 -4.86 3.90 16.49
C GLU A 136 -4.71 2.43 16.92
N HIS A 137 -4.75 1.48 16.00
CA HIS A 137 -4.55 0.05 16.32
C HIS A 137 -3.15 -0.25 16.89
N LEU A 138 -2.15 0.55 16.55
CA LEU A 138 -0.77 0.41 17.05
C LEU A 138 -0.50 1.28 18.28
N ALA A 139 -1.44 2.14 18.68
CA ALA A 139 -1.31 3.12 19.76
C ALA A 139 -0.10 4.08 19.58
N ILE A 140 0.06 4.59 18.35
CA ILE A 140 1.13 5.53 17.98
C ILE A 140 0.55 6.78 17.34
#